data_a217a895937f10ce75ee4378ef59102c
#
_entry.id   a217a895937f10ce75ee4378ef59102c
#
_cell.length_a   1.000
_cell.length_b   1.000
_cell.length_c   1.000
_cell.angle_alpha   90.00
_cell.angle_beta   90.00
_cell.angle_gamma   90.00
#
_symmetry.space_group_name_H-M   'P 1'
#
loop_
_entity.id
_entity.type
_entity.pdbx_description
1 polymer ?
#
loop_
_entity_poly.entity_id
_entity_poly.type
_entity_poly.pdbx_seq_one_letter_code
_entity_poly.pdbx_strand_id
1 'polypeptide(L)'
;MFLERFLAHDAHRPALRDTDGRWLSYGELRKRGEHVAASLHSQGIRPGDIVAIHLENGMDLIDAHLGCMALGAVRLPLNAHYREAELAPIVSDAAPALVYTATPERFAGRRCSPVQAEPGPAPPQLWPAHTLTALLYTSGTTGRPKGVPQTFSMWESNLDALAAVWDLSDADCVWLALPLFHTHGLVIGLHGTLLRGSRAILAERFEPTVPDADVTHLYGVPTWYRRWLPIMQSNPTPFTALRLMVSGSDGLDSATSDAVYAATGHRILERYGMTETVMICSNPGSGERRAGTVGQPLPGVEVRIVEGEIQVRGPSVFSGYRGAASGQGFTEDGWFQTGDSGIWEPAGSSHTATPDRPPYLKIIGRTKELIIVGGVNVSPAEVESIYAEIPGIREIGACGVADADLSEVVGLAVATDGDVTEAAVRAAIVERGCLLSGLKRPRHVIFVASLPRNALGKLQRAALRPLFTPSHSLETPS
;
A
#
# COMPACT_ATOMS: atom_id res chain seq x y z
N MET A 1 10.23 9.73 -21.46
CA MET A 1 9.16 8.72 -21.27
C MET A 1 9.71 7.52 -20.48
N PHE A 2 8.89 6.85 -19.69
CA PHE A 2 9.34 5.76 -18.80
C PHE A 2 10.19 4.69 -19.51
N LEU A 3 9.67 4.14 -20.62
CA LEU A 3 10.36 3.09 -21.38
C LEU A 3 11.69 3.59 -21.97
N GLU A 4 11.75 4.81 -22.48
CA GLU A 4 13.00 5.40 -22.99
C GLU A 4 14.07 5.48 -21.90
N ARG A 5 13.70 5.94 -20.70
CA ARG A 5 14.63 6.03 -19.56
C ARG A 5 15.12 4.64 -19.14
N PHE A 6 14.22 3.66 -19.06
CA PHE A 6 14.60 2.27 -18.80
C PHE A 6 15.55 1.74 -19.89
N LEU A 7 15.29 2.06 -21.16
CA LEU A 7 16.12 1.64 -22.29
C LEU A 7 17.46 2.38 -22.36
N ALA A 8 17.57 3.58 -21.79
CA ALA A 8 18.80 4.38 -21.83
C ALA A 8 19.87 3.96 -20.81
N HIS A 9 19.54 3.16 -19.80
CA HIS A 9 20.53 2.70 -18.84
C HIS A 9 21.58 1.79 -19.49
N ASP A 10 22.80 1.79 -18.95
CA ASP A 10 23.87 0.88 -19.40
C ASP A 10 23.41 -0.58 -19.33
N ALA A 11 23.56 -1.29 -20.46
CA ALA A 11 23.12 -2.67 -20.58
C ALA A 11 23.82 -3.65 -19.63
N HIS A 12 25.07 -3.33 -19.24
CA HIS A 12 25.86 -4.19 -18.35
C HIS A 12 25.63 -3.88 -16.87
N ARG A 13 24.94 -2.80 -16.56
CA ARG A 13 24.65 -2.42 -15.19
C ARG A 13 23.75 -3.46 -14.50
N PRO A 14 24.11 -3.93 -13.27
CA PRO A 14 23.23 -4.80 -12.49
C PRO A 14 21.89 -4.10 -12.19
N ALA A 15 20.78 -4.82 -12.39
CA ALA A 15 19.43 -4.28 -12.20
C ALA A 15 18.64 -5.06 -11.16
N LEU A 16 18.63 -6.38 -11.24
CA LEU A 16 17.81 -7.24 -10.38
C LEU A 16 18.59 -8.49 -9.98
N ARG A 17 18.65 -8.79 -8.67
CA ARG A 17 19.07 -10.09 -8.17
C ARG A 17 17.82 -10.97 -8.02
N ASP A 18 17.81 -12.11 -8.70
CA ASP A 18 16.70 -13.06 -8.65
C ASP A 18 16.69 -13.86 -7.35
N THR A 19 15.68 -14.72 -7.19
CA THR A 19 15.51 -15.58 -6.01
C THR A 19 16.59 -16.66 -5.89
N ASP A 20 17.30 -16.98 -6.96
CA ASP A 20 18.44 -17.91 -6.97
C ASP A 20 19.77 -17.22 -6.63
N GLY A 21 19.74 -15.90 -6.39
CA GLY A 21 20.88 -15.09 -6.01
C GLY A 21 21.71 -14.56 -7.19
N ARG A 22 21.27 -14.77 -8.44
CA ARG A 22 21.94 -14.29 -9.65
C ARG A 22 21.57 -12.85 -9.94
N TRP A 23 22.58 -12.02 -10.20
CA TRP A 23 22.35 -10.67 -10.73
C TRP A 23 22.06 -10.70 -12.24
N LEU A 24 20.95 -10.07 -12.62
CA LEU A 24 20.57 -9.78 -13.99
C LEU A 24 20.86 -8.31 -14.28
N SER A 25 21.47 -8.05 -15.44
CA SER A 25 21.72 -6.68 -15.91
C SER A 25 20.48 -6.03 -16.53
N TYR A 26 20.51 -4.72 -16.71
CA TYR A 26 19.47 -3.99 -17.46
C TYR A 26 19.30 -4.53 -18.88
N GLY A 27 20.40 -4.90 -19.55
CA GLY A 27 20.37 -5.52 -20.87
C GLY A 27 19.68 -6.89 -20.88
N GLU A 28 19.95 -7.73 -19.87
CA GLU A 28 19.30 -9.04 -19.74
C GLU A 28 17.79 -8.88 -19.47
N LEU A 29 17.39 -7.95 -18.59
CA LEU A 29 15.97 -7.69 -18.33
C LEU A 29 15.23 -7.19 -19.58
N ARG A 30 15.84 -6.30 -20.36
CA ARG A 30 15.28 -5.83 -21.65
C ARG A 30 15.05 -7.00 -22.60
N LYS A 31 16.07 -7.84 -22.80
CA LYS A 31 16.00 -9.00 -23.69
C LYS A 31 14.92 -9.98 -23.25
N ARG A 32 14.78 -10.24 -21.94
CA ARG A 32 13.71 -11.07 -21.39
C ARG A 32 12.33 -10.47 -21.70
N GLY A 33 12.14 -9.17 -21.46
CA GLY A 33 10.92 -8.46 -21.80
C GLY A 33 10.59 -8.50 -23.29
N GLU A 34 11.59 -8.33 -24.18
CA GLU A 34 11.42 -8.43 -25.63
C GLU A 34 10.98 -9.83 -26.07
N HIS A 35 11.57 -10.89 -25.49
CA HIS A 35 11.19 -12.26 -25.80
C HIS A 35 9.74 -12.58 -25.36
N VAL A 36 9.32 -12.10 -24.18
CA VAL A 36 7.94 -12.26 -23.74
C VAL A 36 6.98 -11.43 -24.61
N ALA A 37 7.38 -10.22 -25.01
CA ALA A 37 6.58 -9.40 -25.93
C ALA A 37 6.40 -10.07 -27.31
N ALA A 38 7.45 -10.70 -27.84
CA ALA A 38 7.38 -11.48 -29.09
C ALA A 38 6.43 -12.67 -28.94
N SER A 39 6.52 -13.40 -27.84
CA SER A 39 5.61 -14.52 -27.54
C SER A 39 4.15 -14.04 -27.38
N LEU A 40 3.89 -12.95 -26.66
CA LEU A 40 2.56 -12.35 -26.58
C LEU A 40 2.01 -11.97 -27.96
N HIS A 41 2.84 -11.33 -28.78
CA HIS A 41 2.45 -10.92 -30.14
C HIS A 41 2.14 -12.13 -31.03
N SER A 42 2.95 -13.21 -31.00
CA SER A 42 2.71 -14.45 -31.74
C SER A 42 1.40 -15.12 -31.29
N GLN A 43 1.05 -15.00 -30.04
CA GLN A 43 -0.21 -15.46 -29.46
C GLN A 43 -1.41 -14.56 -29.83
N GLY A 44 -1.23 -13.51 -30.61
CA GLY A 44 -2.30 -12.64 -31.06
C GLY A 44 -2.63 -11.49 -30.12
N ILE A 45 -1.87 -11.27 -29.05
CA ILE A 45 -2.02 -10.11 -28.16
C ILE A 45 -1.51 -8.86 -28.87
N ARG A 46 -2.23 -7.77 -28.73
CA ARG A 46 -1.93 -6.49 -29.36
C ARG A 46 -1.80 -5.38 -28.31
N PRO A 47 -1.17 -4.25 -28.67
CA PRO A 47 -1.15 -3.07 -27.82
C PRO A 47 -2.55 -2.67 -27.35
N GLY A 48 -2.70 -2.42 -26.05
CA GLY A 48 -3.98 -2.10 -25.42
C GLY A 48 -4.79 -3.32 -24.95
N ASP A 49 -4.48 -4.53 -25.38
CA ASP A 49 -5.10 -5.73 -24.83
C ASP A 49 -4.72 -5.92 -23.37
N ILE A 50 -5.69 -6.40 -22.59
CA ILE A 50 -5.47 -6.67 -21.17
C ILE A 50 -4.88 -8.06 -21.00
N VAL A 51 -3.73 -8.16 -20.33
CA VAL A 51 -3.10 -9.41 -19.90
C VAL A 51 -3.15 -9.48 -18.37
N ALA A 52 -3.89 -10.46 -17.87
CA ALA A 52 -3.92 -10.73 -16.42
C ALA A 52 -2.66 -11.50 -16.00
N ILE A 53 -2.09 -11.12 -14.87
CA ILE A 53 -0.86 -11.71 -14.32
C ILE A 53 -1.20 -12.22 -12.92
N HIS A 54 -1.41 -13.53 -12.78
CA HIS A 54 -1.75 -14.22 -11.54
C HIS A 54 -0.60 -15.16 -11.16
N LEU A 55 0.48 -14.57 -10.68
CA LEU A 55 1.74 -15.24 -10.37
C LEU A 55 2.27 -14.75 -9.02
N GLU A 56 3.00 -15.61 -8.32
CA GLU A 56 3.77 -15.24 -7.13
C GLU A 56 4.94 -14.31 -7.51
N ASN A 57 5.50 -13.60 -6.53
CA ASN A 57 6.72 -12.85 -6.74
C ASN A 57 7.83 -13.80 -7.21
N GLY A 58 8.39 -13.53 -8.39
CA GLY A 58 9.41 -14.37 -9.03
C GLY A 58 9.77 -13.82 -10.39
N MET A 59 10.70 -14.47 -11.06
CA MET A 59 11.16 -14.02 -12.39
C MET A 59 10.07 -14.06 -13.44
N ASP A 60 9.19 -15.06 -13.42
CA ASP A 60 8.06 -15.14 -14.37
C ASP A 60 7.13 -13.93 -14.24
N LEU A 61 6.88 -13.46 -13.02
CA LEU A 61 6.10 -12.24 -12.77
C LEU A 61 6.80 -11.01 -13.34
N ILE A 62 8.12 -10.88 -13.11
CA ILE A 62 8.94 -9.78 -13.66
C ILE A 62 8.90 -9.79 -15.18
N ASP A 63 9.12 -10.95 -15.79
CA ASP A 63 9.11 -11.15 -17.24
C ASP A 63 7.74 -10.81 -17.87
N ALA A 64 6.65 -11.24 -17.22
CA ALA A 64 5.30 -10.89 -17.66
C ALA A 64 5.07 -9.37 -17.64
N HIS A 65 5.51 -8.69 -16.57
CA HIS A 65 5.41 -7.23 -16.48
C HIS A 65 6.24 -6.53 -17.55
N LEU A 66 7.48 -6.94 -17.76
CA LEU A 66 8.38 -6.35 -18.76
C LEU A 66 7.89 -6.64 -20.20
N GLY A 67 7.41 -7.86 -20.46
CA GLY A 67 6.87 -8.23 -21.77
C GLY A 67 5.62 -7.46 -22.15
N CYS A 68 4.67 -7.34 -21.22
CA CYS A 68 3.49 -6.50 -21.44
C CYS A 68 3.87 -5.03 -21.67
N MET A 69 4.84 -4.51 -20.90
CA MET A 69 5.34 -3.15 -21.07
C MET A 69 5.98 -2.96 -22.45
N ALA A 70 6.81 -3.89 -22.90
CA ALA A 70 7.46 -3.83 -24.20
C ALA A 70 6.46 -3.93 -25.37
N LEU A 71 5.42 -4.75 -25.25
CA LEU A 71 4.35 -4.89 -26.25
C LEU A 71 3.34 -3.72 -26.21
N GLY A 72 3.21 -3.00 -25.11
CA GLY A 72 2.12 -2.03 -24.87
C GLY A 72 0.80 -2.67 -24.46
N ALA A 73 0.84 -3.89 -23.96
CA ALA A 73 -0.32 -4.55 -23.36
C ALA A 73 -0.59 -3.98 -21.96
N VAL A 74 -1.87 -3.92 -21.61
CA VAL A 74 -2.32 -3.43 -20.30
C VAL A 74 -2.17 -4.57 -19.28
N ARG A 75 -1.36 -4.34 -18.25
CA ARG A 75 -1.16 -5.31 -17.18
C ARG A 75 -2.31 -5.29 -16.20
N LEU A 76 -2.87 -6.46 -15.91
CA LEU A 76 -3.83 -6.67 -14.83
C LEU A 76 -3.18 -7.56 -13.76
N PRO A 77 -2.41 -6.98 -12.82
CA PRO A 77 -1.81 -7.78 -11.76
C PRO A 77 -2.87 -8.27 -10.78
N LEU A 78 -2.86 -9.57 -10.50
CA LEU A 78 -3.79 -10.23 -9.60
C LEU A 78 -3.03 -10.88 -8.44
N ASN A 79 -3.62 -10.86 -7.26
CA ASN A 79 -3.08 -11.56 -6.10
C ASN A 79 -3.12 -13.08 -6.36
N ALA A 80 -1.98 -13.73 -6.38
CA ALA A 80 -1.84 -15.17 -6.61
C ALA A 80 -2.60 -16.02 -5.56
N HIS A 81 -2.86 -15.48 -4.37
CA HIS A 81 -3.63 -16.14 -3.32
C HIS A 81 -5.14 -15.98 -3.46
N TYR A 82 -5.64 -15.11 -4.36
CA TYR A 82 -7.07 -14.95 -4.59
C TYR A 82 -7.70 -16.25 -5.09
N ARG A 83 -8.88 -16.53 -4.55
CA ARG A 83 -9.71 -17.66 -4.96
C ARG A 83 -10.70 -17.24 -6.04
N GLU A 84 -11.37 -18.21 -6.62
CA GLU A 84 -12.32 -17.99 -7.72
C GLU A 84 -13.36 -16.91 -7.40
N ALA A 85 -13.92 -16.89 -6.20
CA ALA A 85 -14.91 -15.88 -5.80
C ALA A 85 -14.36 -14.44 -5.80
N GLU A 86 -13.06 -14.26 -5.57
CA GLU A 86 -12.39 -12.95 -5.60
C GLU A 86 -11.94 -12.58 -7.02
N LEU A 87 -11.52 -13.59 -7.80
CA LEU A 87 -11.06 -13.42 -9.17
C LEU A 87 -12.20 -13.17 -10.15
N ALA A 88 -13.32 -13.90 -10.01
CA ALA A 88 -14.42 -13.89 -10.97
C ALA A 88 -14.97 -12.48 -11.28
N PRO A 89 -15.27 -11.61 -10.30
CA PRO A 89 -15.77 -10.27 -10.58
C PRO A 89 -14.72 -9.39 -11.29
N ILE A 90 -13.44 -9.53 -10.96
CA ILE A 90 -12.33 -8.78 -11.59
C ILE A 90 -12.15 -9.23 -13.03
N VAL A 91 -12.07 -10.54 -13.25
CA VAL A 91 -11.86 -11.13 -14.58
C VAL A 91 -13.06 -10.90 -15.50
N SER A 92 -14.27 -10.89 -14.93
CA SER A 92 -15.49 -10.56 -15.67
C SER A 92 -15.51 -9.10 -16.15
N ASP A 93 -15.14 -8.17 -15.27
CA ASP A 93 -15.11 -6.73 -15.59
C ASP A 93 -13.95 -6.38 -16.53
N ALA A 94 -12.75 -6.87 -16.24
CA ALA A 94 -11.56 -6.57 -17.04
C ALA A 94 -11.57 -7.27 -18.41
N ALA A 95 -12.17 -8.44 -18.50
CA ALA A 95 -12.21 -9.30 -19.70
C ALA A 95 -10.83 -9.48 -20.38
N PRO A 96 -9.81 -10.02 -19.66
CA PRO A 96 -8.46 -10.12 -20.20
C PRO A 96 -8.40 -11.05 -21.42
N ALA A 97 -7.59 -10.68 -22.43
CA ALA A 97 -7.35 -11.46 -23.63
C ALA A 97 -6.49 -12.71 -23.35
N LEU A 98 -5.67 -12.64 -22.31
CA LEU A 98 -4.80 -13.72 -21.83
C LEU A 98 -4.63 -13.63 -20.32
N VAL A 99 -4.49 -14.78 -19.66
CA VAL A 99 -4.12 -14.89 -18.24
C VAL A 99 -2.81 -15.66 -18.12
N TYR A 100 -1.76 -15.03 -17.63
CA TYR A 100 -0.56 -15.70 -17.16
C TYR A 100 -0.79 -16.25 -15.77
N THR A 101 -0.74 -17.57 -15.63
CA THR A 101 -1.01 -18.25 -14.34
C THR A 101 -0.39 -19.65 -14.29
N ALA A 102 -0.05 -20.08 -13.08
CA ALA A 102 0.30 -21.45 -12.77
C ALA A 102 -0.93 -22.32 -12.39
N THR A 103 -2.12 -21.69 -12.25
CA THR A 103 -3.36 -22.35 -11.80
C THR A 103 -4.53 -22.05 -12.77
N PRO A 104 -4.47 -22.56 -14.01
CA PRO A 104 -5.46 -22.25 -15.05
C PRO A 104 -6.89 -22.70 -14.69
N GLU A 105 -7.04 -23.69 -13.83
CA GLU A 105 -8.32 -24.18 -13.32
C GLU A 105 -9.14 -23.10 -12.57
N ARG A 106 -8.48 -22.06 -12.06
CA ARG A 106 -9.15 -20.91 -11.40
C ARG A 106 -9.77 -19.92 -12.37
N PHE A 107 -9.54 -20.09 -13.69
CA PHE A 107 -9.94 -19.14 -14.74
C PHE A 107 -10.79 -19.83 -15.81
N ALA A 108 -11.87 -20.50 -15.39
CA ALA A 108 -12.75 -21.24 -16.28
C ALA A 108 -13.22 -20.39 -17.48
N GLY A 109 -13.11 -20.94 -18.68
CA GLY A 109 -13.49 -20.28 -19.93
C GLY A 109 -12.58 -19.12 -20.37
N ARG A 110 -11.43 -18.92 -19.73
CA ARG A 110 -10.42 -17.93 -20.13
C ARG A 110 -9.22 -18.60 -20.78
N ARG A 111 -8.57 -17.89 -21.68
CA ARG A 111 -7.31 -18.32 -22.28
C ARG A 111 -6.19 -18.13 -21.26
N CYS A 112 -5.57 -19.22 -20.84
CA CYS A 112 -4.47 -19.24 -19.89
C CYS A 112 -3.18 -19.77 -20.53
N SER A 113 -2.04 -19.28 -20.05
CA SER A 113 -0.72 -19.76 -20.47
C SER A 113 0.28 -19.57 -19.31
N PRO A 114 1.32 -20.40 -19.19
CA PRO A 114 2.52 -19.99 -18.47
C PRO A 114 3.21 -18.84 -19.21
N VAL A 115 4.11 -18.12 -18.52
CA VAL A 115 4.95 -17.11 -19.17
C VAL A 115 5.91 -17.81 -20.13
N GLN A 116 5.91 -17.37 -21.37
CA GLN A 116 6.76 -17.92 -22.43
C GLN A 116 7.65 -16.81 -22.97
N ALA A 117 8.93 -17.08 -23.09
CA ALA A 117 9.92 -16.18 -23.65
C ALA A 117 10.52 -16.82 -24.93
N GLU A 118 9.95 -16.50 -26.07
CA GLU A 118 10.42 -16.99 -27.36
C GLU A 118 11.32 -15.95 -28.03
N PRO A 119 12.53 -16.34 -28.50
CA PRO A 119 13.34 -15.45 -29.29
C PRO A 119 12.60 -14.99 -30.55
N GLY A 120 12.43 -13.70 -30.71
CA GLY A 120 11.76 -13.11 -31.86
C GLY A 120 11.92 -11.61 -31.90
N PRO A 121 11.71 -10.95 -33.04
CA PRO A 121 11.71 -9.51 -33.09
C PRO A 121 10.53 -8.99 -32.29
N ALA A 122 10.81 -8.38 -31.12
CA ALA A 122 9.80 -7.61 -30.45
C ALA A 122 9.47 -6.39 -31.31
N PRO A 123 8.20 -5.99 -31.42
CA PRO A 123 7.88 -4.73 -32.06
C PRO A 123 8.57 -3.61 -31.26
N PRO A 124 9.46 -2.79 -31.90
CA PRO A 124 10.09 -1.69 -31.21
C PRO A 124 9.04 -0.63 -30.92
N GLN A 125 8.76 -0.33 -29.66
CA GLN A 125 7.69 0.64 -29.40
C GLN A 125 7.95 1.49 -28.17
N LEU A 126 8.02 2.80 -28.47
CA LEU A 126 7.88 3.85 -27.48
C LEU A 126 6.41 4.23 -27.39
N TRP A 127 5.79 3.95 -26.29
CA TRP A 127 4.38 4.26 -26.05
C TRP A 127 4.23 5.70 -25.58
N PRO A 128 3.22 6.45 -26.08
CA PRO A 128 2.91 7.78 -25.54
C PRO A 128 2.72 7.74 -24.02
N ALA A 129 3.11 8.80 -23.33
CA ALA A 129 3.09 8.87 -21.87
C ALA A 129 1.68 8.63 -21.26
N HIS A 130 0.64 9.00 -21.98
CA HIS A 130 -0.77 8.79 -21.59
C HIS A 130 -1.31 7.39 -21.91
N THR A 131 -0.49 6.50 -22.49
CA THR A 131 -0.90 5.12 -22.75
C THR A 131 -1.23 4.40 -21.45
N LEU A 132 -2.38 3.71 -21.45
CA LEU A 132 -2.79 2.87 -20.34
C LEU A 132 -1.78 1.72 -20.18
N THR A 133 -1.16 1.63 -19.03
CA THR A 133 -0.10 0.66 -18.76
C THR A 133 -0.52 -0.44 -17.79
N ALA A 134 -1.43 -0.12 -16.88
CA ALA A 134 -1.96 -1.10 -15.93
C ALA A 134 -3.42 -0.80 -15.58
N LEU A 135 -4.13 -1.85 -15.20
CA LEU A 135 -5.46 -1.80 -14.62
C LEU A 135 -5.38 -2.50 -13.26
N LEU A 136 -5.40 -1.74 -12.18
CA LEU A 136 -5.35 -2.28 -10.83
C LEU A 136 -6.74 -2.27 -10.20
N TYR A 137 -7.06 -3.31 -9.43
CA TYR A 137 -8.36 -3.38 -8.76
C TYR A 137 -8.24 -3.09 -7.27
N THR A 138 -9.18 -2.27 -6.77
CA THR A 138 -9.33 -1.98 -5.35
C THR A 138 -10.60 -2.63 -4.83
N SER A 139 -10.60 -3.02 -3.54
CA SER A 139 -11.82 -3.45 -2.86
C SER A 139 -12.73 -2.25 -2.68
N GLY A 140 -13.69 -2.06 -3.58
CA GLY A 140 -14.64 -0.96 -3.51
C GLY A 140 -15.43 -0.98 -2.19
N THR A 141 -15.76 0.19 -1.66
CA THR A 141 -16.62 0.35 -0.45
C THR A 141 -18.01 -0.28 -0.58
N THR A 142 -18.43 -0.61 -1.79
CA THR A 142 -19.70 -1.30 -2.12
C THR A 142 -19.55 -2.82 -2.22
N GLY A 143 -18.39 -3.38 -1.89
CA GLY A 143 -18.11 -4.81 -1.97
C GLY A 143 -17.77 -5.32 -3.38
N ARG A 144 -17.94 -4.51 -4.43
CA ARG A 144 -17.50 -4.86 -5.79
C ARG A 144 -16.13 -4.25 -6.09
N PRO A 145 -15.16 -5.01 -6.61
CA PRO A 145 -13.88 -4.48 -7.03
C PRO A 145 -14.04 -3.38 -8.10
N LYS A 146 -13.25 -2.32 -7.99
CA LYS A 146 -13.24 -1.21 -8.96
C LYS A 146 -11.91 -1.19 -9.70
N GLY A 147 -11.96 -1.18 -11.03
CA GLY A 147 -10.79 -1.08 -11.89
C GLY A 147 -10.27 0.36 -11.95
N VAL A 148 -9.01 0.54 -11.59
CA VAL A 148 -8.29 1.82 -11.63
C VAL A 148 -7.32 1.80 -12.79
N PRO A 149 -7.59 2.51 -13.89
CA PRO A 149 -6.67 2.63 -15.01
C PRO A 149 -5.48 3.52 -14.62
N GLN A 150 -4.28 3.06 -14.91
CA GLN A 150 -3.04 3.80 -14.67
C GLN A 150 -2.24 3.95 -15.96
N THR A 151 -1.66 5.14 -16.16
CA THR A 151 -0.85 5.47 -17.33
C THR A 151 0.63 5.58 -16.98
N PHE A 152 1.50 5.52 -17.99
CA PHE A 152 2.92 5.76 -17.78
C PHE A 152 3.20 7.17 -17.22
N SER A 153 2.46 8.19 -17.64
CA SER A 153 2.63 9.57 -17.14
C SER A 153 2.31 9.70 -15.65
N MET A 154 1.28 8.99 -15.17
CA MET A 154 0.97 8.95 -13.73
C MET A 154 2.15 8.38 -12.93
N TRP A 155 2.73 7.27 -13.40
CA TRP A 155 3.85 6.63 -12.74
C TRP A 155 5.11 7.48 -12.79
N GLU A 156 5.44 8.00 -13.96
CA GLU A 156 6.66 8.78 -14.18
C GLU A 156 6.68 10.05 -13.34
N SER A 157 5.58 10.83 -13.36
CA SER A 157 5.48 12.05 -12.54
C SER A 157 5.58 11.77 -11.04
N ASN A 158 4.95 10.68 -10.58
CA ASN A 158 4.97 10.31 -9.17
C ASN A 158 6.34 9.79 -8.72
N LEU A 159 6.97 8.92 -9.54
CA LEU A 159 8.29 8.37 -9.26
C LEU A 159 9.39 9.44 -9.28
N ASP A 160 9.27 10.43 -10.15
CA ASP A 160 10.19 11.57 -10.16
C ASP A 160 10.02 12.45 -8.91
N ALA A 161 8.79 12.71 -8.50
CA ALA A 161 8.50 13.42 -7.26
C ALA A 161 9.04 12.69 -6.03
N LEU A 162 8.82 11.38 -5.94
CA LEU A 162 9.36 10.54 -4.86
C LEU A 162 10.88 10.52 -4.86
N ALA A 163 11.50 10.41 -6.04
CA ALA A 163 12.95 10.40 -6.12
C ALA A 163 13.58 11.69 -5.61
N ALA A 164 12.96 12.83 -5.90
CA ALA A 164 13.41 14.13 -5.39
C ALA A 164 13.22 14.24 -3.86
N VAL A 165 12.08 13.74 -3.32
CA VAL A 165 11.77 13.82 -1.89
C VAL A 165 12.57 12.82 -1.05
N TRP A 166 12.91 11.65 -1.60
CA TRP A 166 13.64 10.59 -0.92
C TRP A 166 15.13 10.55 -1.22
N ASP A 167 15.62 11.49 -2.02
CA ASP A 167 17.03 11.55 -2.48
C ASP A 167 17.47 10.24 -3.17
N LEU A 168 16.57 9.64 -3.98
CA LEU A 168 16.86 8.37 -4.64
C LEU A 168 17.90 8.54 -5.76
N SER A 169 18.81 7.60 -5.82
CA SER A 169 19.90 7.56 -6.79
C SER A 169 20.03 6.20 -7.46
N ASP A 170 20.86 6.14 -8.46
CA ASP A 170 21.21 4.92 -9.15
C ASP A 170 22.15 4.00 -8.33
N ALA A 171 22.74 4.51 -7.24
CA ALA A 171 23.54 3.71 -6.31
C ALA A 171 22.68 2.86 -5.36
N ASP A 172 21.39 3.14 -5.26
CA ASP A 172 20.50 2.49 -4.33
C ASP A 172 20.20 1.03 -4.69
N CYS A 173 19.87 0.24 -3.66
CA CYS A 173 19.44 -1.14 -3.78
C CYS A 173 18.21 -1.36 -2.91
N VAL A 174 17.10 -1.72 -3.56
CA VAL A 174 15.81 -1.94 -2.92
C VAL A 174 15.62 -3.42 -2.62
N TRP A 175 15.23 -3.78 -1.41
CA TRP A 175 14.71 -5.11 -1.14
C TRP A 175 13.25 -5.22 -1.59
N LEU A 176 13.01 -5.99 -2.65
CA LEU A 176 11.74 -6.09 -3.34
C LEU A 176 10.96 -7.32 -2.86
N ALA A 177 10.39 -7.25 -1.66
CA ALA A 177 9.58 -8.32 -1.06
C ALA A 177 8.09 -7.98 -1.01
N LEU A 178 7.71 -6.72 -1.28
CA LEU A 178 6.31 -6.33 -1.37
C LEU A 178 5.63 -7.04 -2.55
N PRO A 179 4.34 -7.41 -2.40
CA PRO A 179 3.58 -8.01 -3.50
C PRO A 179 3.50 -7.09 -4.72
N LEU A 180 3.90 -7.63 -5.88
CA LEU A 180 3.95 -6.87 -7.15
C LEU A 180 2.59 -6.76 -7.86
N PHE A 181 1.51 -7.17 -7.21
CA PHE A 181 0.14 -6.88 -7.65
C PHE A 181 -0.44 -5.61 -7.04
N HIS A 182 0.34 -4.91 -6.17
CA HIS A 182 -0.03 -3.63 -5.57
C HIS A 182 0.88 -2.50 -6.00
N THR A 183 0.32 -1.28 -6.02
CA THR A 183 1.02 -0.05 -6.39
C THR A 183 2.35 0.12 -5.64
N HIS A 184 2.42 -0.22 -4.34
CA HIS A 184 3.65 -0.06 -3.55
C HIS A 184 4.78 -0.97 -4.06
N GLY A 185 4.53 -2.27 -4.24
CA GLY A 185 5.53 -3.20 -4.76
C GLY A 185 5.81 -2.97 -6.24
N LEU A 186 4.76 -2.88 -7.05
CA LEU A 186 4.88 -2.78 -8.50
C LEU A 186 5.43 -1.42 -8.94
N VAL A 187 4.74 -0.33 -8.57
CA VAL A 187 5.09 0.99 -9.10
C VAL A 187 6.29 1.55 -8.37
N ILE A 188 6.23 1.63 -7.03
CA ILE A 188 7.29 2.26 -6.25
C ILE A 188 8.53 1.35 -6.17
N GLY A 189 8.33 0.05 -5.86
CA GLY A 189 9.42 -0.91 -5.72
C GLY A 189 10.08 -1.24 -7.05
N LEU A 190 9.37 -1.94 -7.94
CA LEU A 190 9.94 -2.44 -9.19
C LEU A 190 10.20 -1.30 -10.20
N HIS A 191 9.15 -0.58 -10.60
CA HIS A 191 9.29 0.44 -11.64
C HIS A 191 10.08 1.66 -11.18
N GLY A 192 10.00 2.04 -9.90
CA GLY A 192 10.85 3.10 -9.33
C GLY A 192 12.33 2.76 -9.43
N THR A 193 12.70 1.52 -9.11
CA THR A 193 14.06 1.00 -9.28
C THR A 193 14.51 1.07 -10.75
N LEU A 194 13.72 0.49 -11.65
CA LEU A 194 14.07 0.41 -13.07
C LEU A 194 14.17 1.79 -13.73
N LEU A 195 13.32 2.74 -13.35
CA LEU A 195 13.34 4.10 -13.89
C LEU A 195 14.60 4.86 -13.46
N ARG A 196 15.11 4.61 -12.25
CA ARG A 196 16.30 5.26 -11.70
C ARG A 196 17.62 4.67 -12.16
N GLY A 197 17.63 3.48 -12.72
CA GLY A 197 18.86 2.75 -12.99
C GLY A 197 19.49 2.18 -11.72
N SER A 198 18.73 2.10 -10.61
CA SER A 198 19.15 1.49 -9.36
C SER A 198 19.00 -0.03 -9.37
N ARG A 199 19.23 -0.70 -8.26
CA ARG A 199 19.22 -2.17 -8.16
C ARG A 199 18.08 -2.65 -7.26
N ALA A 200 17.63 -3.87 -7.47
CA ALA A 200 16.71 -4.53 -6.54
C ALA A 200 17.16 -5.96 -6.25
N ILE A 201 16.83 -6.44 -5.06
CA ILE A 201 16.93 -7.84 -4.66
C ILE A 201 15.51 -8.37 -4.51
N LEU A 202 15.14 -9.30 -5.40
CA LEU A 202 13.81 -9.90 -5.42
C LEU A 202 13.69 -10.94 -4.32
N ALA A 203 12.61 -10.86 -3.55
CA ALA A 203 12.20 -11.90 -2.61
C ALA A 203 10.81 -12.42 -2.98
N GLU A 204 10.61 -13.72 -2.88
CA GLU A 204 9.32 -14.35 -3.16
C GLU A 204 8.25 -13.84 -2.18
N ARG A 205 8.63 -13.65 -0.93
CA ARG A 205 7.75 -13.18 0.14
C ARG A 205 8.53 -12.46 1.23
N PHE A 206 7.80 -11.77 2.07
CA PHE A 206 8.37 -11.19 3.27
C PHE A 206 8.77 -12.27 4.29
N GLU A 207 10.03 -12.26 4.65
CA GLU A 207 10.55 -12.96 5.82
C GLU A 207 11.33 -11.98 6.69
N PRO A 208 11.08 -11.93 8.01
CA PRO A 208 11.79 -11.03 8.90
C PRO A 208 13.19 -11.55 9.15
N THR A 209 14.11 -11.22 8.26
CA THR A 209 15.53 -11.59 8.32
C THR A 209 16.41 -10.36 8.37
N VAL A 210 17.68 -10.54 8.65
CA VAL A 210 18.68 -9.48 8.51
C VAL A 210 18.77 -9.08 7.03
N PRO A 211 18.74 -7.77 6.71
CA PRO A 211 18.91 -7.31 5.34
C PRO A 211 20.24 -7.76 4.75
N ASP A 212 20.24 -8.05 3.46
CA ASP A 212 21.47 -8.26 2.70
C ASP A 212 22.32 -6.99 2.73
N ALA A 213 23.65 -7.15 2.74
CA ALA A 213 24.60 -6.03 2.84
C ALA A 213 24.51 -5.02 1.69
N ASP A 214 24.01 -5.44 0.52
CA ASP A 214 23.77 -4.55 -0.62
C ASP A 214 22.52 -3.68 -0.47
N VAL A 215 21.56 -4.05 0.40
CA VAL A 215 20.30 -3.34 0.55
C VAL A 215 20.49 -1.99 1.21
N THR A 216 20.01 -0.94 0.55
CA THR A 216 19.99 0.42 1.08
C THR A 216 18.59 0.88 1.48
N HIS A 217 17.53 0.24 0.92
CA HIS A 217 16.15 0.65 1.12
C HIS A 217 15.26 -0.56 1.45
N LEU A 218 14.49 -0.43 2.53
CA LEU A 218 13.42 -1.35 2.90
C LEU A 218 12.06 -0.67 2.70
N TYR A 219 11.25 -1.24 1.83
CA TYR A 219 9.85 -0.85 1.67
C TYR A 219 8.96 -1.89 2.35
N GLY A 220 8.16 -1.45 3.29
CA GLY A 220 7.34 -2.34 4.10
C GLY A 220 5.99 -1.76 4.49
N VAL A 221 5.31 -2.51 5.33
CA VAL A 221 4.04 -2.15 5.97
C VAL A 221 4.20 -2.23 7.49
N PRO A 222 3.35 -1.60 8.31
CA PRO A 222 3.52 -1.57 9.77
C PRO A 222 3.71 -2.95 10.41
N THR A 223 2.97 -3.96 9.94
CA THR A 223 3.09 -5.33 10.46
C THR A 223 4.47 -5.95 10.22
N TRP A 224 5.16 -5.57 9.15
CA TRP A 224 6.51 -6.05 8.87
C TRP A 224 7.52 -5.47 9.85
N TYR A 225 7.42 -4.17 10.17
CA TYR A 225 8.30 -3.52 11.15
C TYR A 225 8.13 -4.12 12.54
N ARG A 226 6.89 -4.43 12.97
CA ARG A 226 6.66 -5.16 14.23
C ARG A 226 7.31 -6.53 14.25
N ARG A 227 7.29 -7.27 13.12
CA ARG A 227 7.95 -8.58 13.00
C ARG A 227 9.47 -8.48 12.92
N TRP A 228 10.00 -7.38 12.39
CA TRP A 228 11.46 -7.13 12.36
C TRP A 228 12.01 -6.63 13.69
N LEU A 229 11.21 -5.98 14.50
CA LEU A 229 11.67 -5.31 15.72
C LEU A 229 12.52 -6.20 16.64
N PRO A 230 12.17 -7.46 16.94
CA PRO A 230 13.03 -8.35 17.75
C PRO A 230 14.41 -8.57 17.13
N ILE A 231 14.49 -8.66 15.79
CA ILE A 231 15.77 -8.84 15.08
C ILE A 231 16.57 -7.55 15.12
N MET A 232 15.94 -6.40 14.92
CA MET A 232 16.58 -5.08 15.02
C MET A 232 17.18 -4.84 16.42
N GLN A 233 16.49 -5.28 17.46
CA GLN A 233 16.95 -5.16 18.85
C GLN A 233 18.13 -6.09 19.15
N SER A 234 18.14 -7.31 18.62
CA SER A 234 19.22 -8.28 18.85
C SER A 234 20.43 -8.09 17.94
N ASN A 235 20.22 -7.58 16.72
CA ASN A 235 21.28 -7.34 15.72
C ASN A 235 20.99 -6.04 14.92
N PRO A 236 21.20 -4.86 15.51
CA PRO A 236 20.85 -3.59 14.89
C PRO A 236 21.74 -3.18 13.72
N THR A 237 23.01 -3.61 13.70
CA THR A 237 24.04 -3.12 12.77
C THR A 237 23.61 -3.14 11.30
N PRO A 238 23.04 -4.24 10.73
CA PRO A 238 22.62 -4.24 9.33
C PRO A 238 21.50 -3.24 9.01
N PHE A 239 20.67 -2.93 10.00
CA PHE A 239 19.58 -1.97 9.83
C PHE A 239 20.06 -0.52 9.93
N THR A 240 21.10 -0.25 10.74
CA THR A 240 21.71 1.08 10.84
C THR A 240 22.46 1.48 9.56
N ALA A 241 22.88 0.52 8.75
CA ALA A 241 23.53 0.76 7.46
C ALA A 241 22.55 1.15 6.34
N LEU A 242 21.24 0.95 6.55
CA LEU A 242 20.22 1.35 5.58
C LEU A 242 20.16 2.86 5.44
N ARG A 243 19.84 3.32 4.23
CA ARG A 243 19.55 4.74 3.98
C ARG A 243 18.09 5.09 4.30
N LEU A 244 17.18 4.16 4.00
CA LEU A 244 15.75 4.44 4.07
C LEU A 244 14.94 3.21 4.49
N MET A 245 14.05 3.41 5.46
CA MET A 245 12.97 2.49 5.80
C MET A 245 11.64 3.19 5.59
N VAL A 246 10.80 2.66 4.69
CA VAL A 246 9.51 3.27 4.29
C VAL A 246 8.35 2.41 4.73
N SER A 247 7.37 3.02 5.38
CA SER A 247 6.11 2.37 5.74
C SER A 247 4.92 3.02 5.03
N GLY A 248 3.95 2.21 4.68
CA GLY A 248 2.70 2.68 4.15
C GLY A 248 1.67 1.58 3.98
N SER A 249 0.60 1.87 3.25
CA SER A 249 -0.58 1.03 3.05
C SER A 249 -1.48 0.89 4.28
N ASP A 250 -0.98 1.23 5.48
CA ASP A 250 -1.73 1.34 6.73
C ASP A 250 -1.04 2.33 7.67
N GLY A 251 -1.73 2.77 8.75
CA GLY A 251 -1.15 3.64 9.77
C GLY A 251 -0.09 2.93 10.59
N LEU A 252 1.05 3.58 10.78
CA LEU A 252 2.12 3.12 11.69
C LEU A 252 1.85 3.69 13.08
N ASP A 253 1.77 2.82 14.08
CA ASP A 253 1.64 3.27 15.47
C ASP A 253 2.97 3.86 15.96
N SER A 254 2.84 4.88 16.84
CA SER A 254 4.00 5.61 17.37
C SER A 254 4.95 4.71 18.17
N ALA A 255 4.41 3.75 18.92
CA ALA A 255 5.21 2.82 19.73
C ALA A 255 6.13 1.98 18.85
N THR A 256 5.63 1.41 17.76
CA THR A 256 6.45 0.69 16.77
C THR A 256 7.50 1.61 16.13
N SER A 257 7.12 2.84 15.73
CA SER A 257 8.05 3.79 15.14
C SER A 257 9.17 4.17 16.10
N ASP A 258 8.85 4.44 17.36
CA ASP A 258 9.82 4.83 18.39
C ASP A 258 10.72 3.66 18.80
N ALA A 259 10.18 2.43 18.88
CA ALA A 259 10.96 1.24 19.19
C ALA A 259 11.96 0.92 18.06
N VAL A 260 11.57 1.08 16.80
CA VAL A 260 12.49 0.92 15.66
C VAL A 260 13.57 2.00 15.69
N TYR A 261 13.22 3.25 15.99
CA TYR A 261 14.19 4.32 16.13
C TYR A 261 15.18 4.05 17.26
N ALA A 262 14.70 3.61 18.41
CA ALA A 262 15.56 3.25 19.55
C ALA A 262 16.54 2.10 19.22
N ALA A 263 16.08 1.12 18.42
CA ALA A 263 16.90 -0.03 18.04
C ALA A 263 17.93 0.29 16.94
N THR A 264 17.59 1.15 15.98
CA THR A 264 18.35 1.30 14.73
C THR A 264 18.88 2.72 14.50
N GLY A 265 18.38 3.73 15.20
CA GLY A 265 18.67 5.14 14.92
C GLY A 265 17.90 5.69 13.70
N HIS A 266 17.15 4.85 12.98
CA HIS A 266 16.34 5.28 11.83
C HIS A 266 14.89 5.50 12.20
N ARG A 267 14.37 6.70 11.97
CA ARG A 267 12.95 6.95 11.99
C ARG A 267 12.33 6.47 10.68
N ILE A 268 11.34 5.58 10.77
CA ILE A 268 10.62 5.08 9.61
C ILE A 268 9.98 6.26 8.87
N LEU A 269 10.10 6.26 7.56
CA LEU A 269 9.48 7.23 6.67
C LEU A 269 8.04 6.78 6.38
N GLU A 270 7.07 7.50 6.90
CA GLU A 270 5.66 7.29 6.60
C GLU A 270 5.26 8.08 5.36
N ARG A 271 4.41 7.47 4.53
CA ARG A 271 3.87 8.08 3.31
C ARG A 271 2.41 7.66 3.10
N TYR A 272 1.68 8.44 2.31
CA TYR A 272 0.29 8.24 2.00
C TYR A 272 0.05 8.22 0.49
N GLY A 273 -0.80 7.31 0.07
CA GLY A 273 -1.27 7.19 -1.29
C GLY A 273 -2.23 6.02 -1.43
N MET A 274 -2.84 5.93 -2.59
CA MET A 274 -3.81 4.91 -2.92
C MET A 274 -3.67 4.52 -4.40
N THR A 275 -4.35 3.48 -4.82
CA THR A 275 -4.26 3.00 -6.20
C THR A 275 -4.62 4.08 -7.21
N GLU A 276 -5.60 4.91 -6.87
CA GLU A 276 -6.14 6.00 -7.69
C GLU A 276 -5.17 7.17 -7.92
N THR A 277 -4.14 7.31 -7.06
CA THR A 277 -3.27 8.49 -7.05
C THR A 277 -1.78 8.17 -7.05
N VAL A 278 -1.42 6.90 -6.92
CA VAL A 278 -0.08 6.43 -6.54
C VAL A 278 0.29 7.01 -5.16
N MET A 279 1.26 7.92 -5.03
CA MET A 279 1.56 8.58 -3.76
C MET A 279 1.10 10.04 -3.78
N ILE A 280 0.55 10.48 -2.65
CA ILE A 280 0.01 11.84 -2.43
C ILE A 280 0.98 12.65 -1.59
N CYS A 281 1.33 12.11 -0.41
CA CYS A 281 2.19 12.76 0.58
C CYS A 281 3.30 11.82 1.03
N SER A 282 4.42 12.40 1.46
CA SER A 282 5.52 11.68 2.06
C SER A 282 6.29 12.53 3.07
N ASN A 283 6.79 11.90 4.13
CA ASN A 283 7.90 12.42 4.88
C ASN A 283 9.16 12.45 3.99
N PRO A 284 10.15 13.32 4.24
CA PRO A 284 11.34 13.44 3.42
C PRO A 284 12.36 12.31 3.65
N GLY A 285 13.17 12.01 2.65
CA GLY A 285 14.30 11.09 2.75
C GLY A 285 15.38 11.60 3.68
N SER A 286 15.63 12.90 3.67
CA SER A 286 16.54 13.62 4.55
C SER A 286 15.82 14.74 5.31
N GLY A 287 16.26 15.04 6.53
CA GLY A 287 15.67 16.06 7.38
C GLY A 287 14.59 15.55 8.36
N GLU A 288 13.64 16.43 8.72
CA GLU A 288 12.64 16.12 9.76
C GLU A 288 11.58 15.16 9.25
N ARG A 289 11.44 14.01 9.90
CA ARG A 289 10.33 13.06 9.74
C ARG A 289 9.46 13.11 10.99
N ARG A 290 8.16 13.30 10.82
CA ARG A 290 7.20 13.38 11.93
C ARG A 290 6.41 12.09 12.02
N ALA A 291 6.66 11.35 13.09
CA ALA A 291 5.90 10.13 13.40
C ALA A 291 4.40 10.45 13.55
N GLY A 292 3.56 9.55 13.05
CA GLY A 292 2.09 9.72 13.06
C GLY A 292 1.56 10.71 12.02
N THR A 293 2.44 11.26 11.14
CA THR A 293 2.04 12.02 9.97
C THR A 293 2.54 11.35 8.71
N VAL A 294 1.83 11.56 7.61
CA VAL A 294 2.23 11.03 6.30
C VAL A 294 3.08 12.02 5.50
N GLY A 295 3.60 13.05 6.15
CA GLY A 295 4.46 14.05 5.54
C GLY A 295 3.72 15.15 4.81
N GLN A 296 4.36 15.69 3.79
CA GLN A 296 3.91 16.82 2.99
C GLN A 296 3.48 16.35 1.59
N PRO A 297 2.62 17.12 0.88
CA PRO A 297 2.28 16.83 -0.51
C PRO A 297 3.54 16.67 -1.38
N LEU A 298 3.53 15.67 -2.25
CA LEU A 298 4.61 15.50 -3.21
C LEU A 298 4.65 16.64 -4.23
N PRO A 299 5.80 16.98 -4.81
CA PRO A 299 5.89 17.94 -5.90
C PRO A 299 4.89 17.66 -7.03
N GLY A 300 4.11 18.67 -7.40
CA GLY A 300 3.07 18.57 -8.41
C GLY A 300 1.74 17.97 -7.93
N VAL A 301 1.63 17.57 -6.66
CA VAL A 301 0.38 17.10 -6.07
C VAL A 301 -0.21 18.20 -5.18
N GLU A 302 -1.44 18.57 -5.46
CA GLU A 302 -2.22 19.49 -4.64
C GLU A 302 -3.13 18.70 -3.68
N VAL A 303 -3.19 19.13 -2.43
CA VAL A 303 -4.02 18.50 -1.39
C VAL A 303 -4.80 19.61 -0.69
N ARG A 304 -6.10 19.39 -0.53
CA ARG A 304 -6.97 20.21 0.32
C ARG A 304 -7.80 19.34 1.26
N ILE A 305 -8.25 19.93 2.33
CA ILE A 305 -9.19 19.28 3.26
C ILE A 305 -10.49 20.08 3.23
N VAL A 306 -11.58 19.45 2.85
CA VAL A 306 -12.92 20.06 2.79
C VAL A 306 -13.85 19.21 3.66
N GLU A 307 -14.47 19.83 4.66
CA GLU A 307 -15.33 19.13 5.63
C GLU A 307 -14.65 17.90 6.27
N GLY A 308 -13.34 17.99 6.49
CA GLY A 308 -12.53 16.91 7.06
C GLY A 308 -12.06 15.86 6.04
N GLU A 309 -12.59 15.82 4.81
CA GLU A 309 -12.18 14.89 3.75
C GLU A 309 -10.96 15.42 2.99
N ILE A 310 -9.99 14.54 2.76
CA ILE A 310 -8.81 14.81 1.93
C ILE A 310 -9.21 14.73 0.47
N GLN A 311 -8.95 15.81 -0.27
CA GLN A 311 -9.16 15.89 -1.71
C GLN A 311 -7.85 16.18 -2.41
N VAL A 312 -7.63 15.56 -3.58
CA VAL A 312 -6.34 15.55 -4.26
C VAL A 312 -6.50 15.91 -5.74
N ARG A 313 -5.53 16.68 -6.25
CA ARG A 313 -5.40 16.97 -7.67
C ARG A 313 -3.92 16.89 -8.08
N GLY A 314 -3.64 16.43 -9.29
CA GLY A 314 -2.26 16.36 -9.79
C GLY A 314 -2.08 15.35 -10.91
N PRO A 315 -0.89 15.29 -11.52
CA PRO A 315 -0.61 14.46 -12.69
C PRO A 315 -0.61 12.94 -12.39
N SER A 316 -0.50 12.55 -11.13
CA SER A 316 -0.56 11.15 -10.71
C SER A 316 -1.97 10.67 -10.34
N VAL A 317 -2.96 11.57 -10.37
CA VAL A 317 -4.37 11.21 -10.10
C VAL A 317 -4.98 10.60 -11.36
N PHE A 318 -5.66 9.47 -11.20
CA PHE A 318 -6.32 8.78 -12.31
C PHE A 318 -7.49 9.62 -12.90
N SER A 319 -7.97 9.24 -14.08
CA SER A 319 -9.07 9.97 -14.74
C SER A 319 -10.47 9.45 -14.40
N GLY A 320 -10.57 8.39 -13.58
CA GLY A 320 -11.84 7.77 -13.19
C GLY A 320 -11.80 6.24 -13.25
N TYR A 321 -12.75 5.60 -12.60
CA TYR A 321 -12.85 4.14 -12.57
C TYR A 321 -13.33 3.57 -13.90
N ARG A 322 -12.85 2.37 -14.24
CA ARG A 322 -13.29 1.61 -15.40
C ARG A 322 -14.82 1.40 -15.35
N GLY A 323 -15.51 1.72 -16.44
CA GLY A 323 -16.96 1.51 -16.55
C GLY A 323 -17.85 2.39 -15.64
N ALA A 324 -17.27 3.29 -14.88
CA ALA A 324 -18.02 4.22 -14.04
C ALA A 324 -18.54 5.43 -14.84
N ALA A 325 -19.58 6.09 -14.30
CA ALA A 325 -20.02 7.37 -14.83
C ALA A 325 -18.88 8.40 -14.76
N SER A 326 -18.80 9.26 -15.77
CA SER A 326 -17.79 10.33 -15.81
C SER A 326 -17.88 11.19 -14.54
N GLY A 327 -16.72 11.46 -13.93
CA GLY A 327 -16.62 12.28 -12.72
C GLY A 327 -16.95 11.56 -11.41
N GLN A 328 -17.28 10.27 -11.43
CA GLN A 328 -17.53 9.54 -10.18
C GLN A 328 -16.29 9.54 -9.26
N GLY A 329 -16.46 10.09 -8.06
CA GLY A 329 -15.37 10.26 -7.09
C GLY A 329 -14.61 11.59 -7.22
N PHE A 330 -15.08 12.48 -8.12
CA PHE A 330 -14.54 13.82 -8.29
C PHE A 330 -15.58 14.89 -7.94
N THR A 331 -15.07 16.00 -7.44
CA THR A 331 -15.87 17.22 -7.27
C THR A 331 -16.08 17.92 -8.63
N GLU A 332 -17.02 18.86 -8.69
CA GLU A 332 -17.31 19.64 -9.91
C GLU A 332 -16.08 20.43 -10.40
N ASP A 333 -15.20 20.88 -9.50
CA ASP A 333 -13.96 21.59 -9.78
C ASP A 333 -12.75 20.67 -9.98
N GLY A 334 -12.98 19.35 -10.15
CA GLY A 334 -11.99 18.36 -10.61
C GLY A 334 -11.05 17.80 -9.55
N TRP A 335 -11.39 17.88 -8.26
CA TRP A 335 -10.63 17.24 -7.20
C TRP A 335 -11.13 15.82 -6.96
N PHE A 336 -10.19 14.89 -6.85
CA PHE A 336 -10.51 13.52 -6.45
C PHE A 336 -10.78 13.44 -4.94
N GLN A 337 -11.92 12.90 -4.56
CA GLN A 337 -12.34 12.65 -3.19
C GLN A 337 -11.78 11.30 -2.73
N THR A 338 -10.82 11.33 -1.81
CA THR A 338 -10.10 10.11 -1.39
C THR A 338 -10.94 9.18 -0.51
N GLY A 339 -11.97 9.72 0.14
CA GLY A 339 -12.72 9.04 1.19
C GLY A 339 -11.94 8.87 2.48
N ASP A 340 -10.77 9.49 2.59
CA ASP A 340 -9.97 9.53 3.82
C ASP A 340 -10.13 10.90 4.50
N SER A 341 -10.19 10.90 5.82
CA SER A 341 -10.25 12.11 6.64
C SER A 341 -8.86 12.46 7.18
N GLY A 342 -8.55 13.75 7.23
CA GLY A 342 -7.26 14.22 7.71
C GLY A 342 -7.30 15.63 8.30
N ILE A 343 -6.19 16.00 8.89
CA ILE A 343 -5.92 17.35 9.39
C ILE A 343 -4.52 17.78 9.01
N TRP A 344 -4.31 19.10 8.95
CA TRP A 344 -2.99 19.68 8.80
C TRP A 344 -2.35 19.92 10.17
N GLU A 345 -1.15 19.39 10.36
CA GLU A 345 -0.30 19.74 11.49
C GLU A 345 0.71 20.83 11.08
N PRO A 346 0.81 21.96 11.81
CA PRO A 346 1.74 23.03 11.45
C PRO A 346 3.18 22.55 11.32
N ALA A 347 3.92 23.07 10.37
CA ALA A 347 5.34 22.85 10.25
C ALA A 347 6.06 23.59 11.40
N GLY A 348 6.35 22.89 12.49
CA GLY A 348 7.17 23.39 13.61
C GLY A 348 6.41 23.71 14.90
N SER A 349 6.81 22.99 15.97
CA SER A 349 6.67 23.39 17.36
C SER A 349 7.98 24.02 17.91
N SER A 350 9.05 24.10 17.11
CA SER A 350 10.29 24.76 17.51
C SER A 350 10.29 26.20 17.01
N HIS A 351 10.87 27.10 17.78
CA HIS A 351 10.98 28.57 17.62
C HIS A 351 11.65 29.04 16.29
N THR A 352 11.80 28.15 15.30
CA THR A 352 12.38 28.40 13.97
C THR A 352 11.38 28.06 12.85
N ALA A 353 10.07 28.29 13.05
CA ALA A 353 9.08 28.15 12.01
C ALA A 353 9.41 29.12 10.86
N THR A 354 9.94 28.59 9.76
CA THR A 354 10.00 29.33 8.49
C THR A 354 8.58 29.34 7.91
N PRO A 355 8.00 30.50 7.58
CA PRO A 355 6.64 30.62 7.07
C PRO A 355 6.36 29.84 5.77
N ASP A 356 7.40 29.39 5.08
CA ASP A 356 7.32 28.83 3.73
C ASP A 356 7.28 27.28 3.64
N ARG A 357 7.26 26.57 4.78
CA ARG A 357 7.13 25.11 4.72
C ARG A 357 5.67 24.67 4.78
N PRO A 358 5.19 23.85 3.81
CA PRO A 358 3.84 23.32 3.89
C PRO A 358 3.64 22.49 5.16
N PRO A 359 2.42 22.49 5.71
CA PRO A 359 2.11 21.70 6.90
C PRO A 359 2.20 20.19 6.59
N TYR A 360 2.30 19.40 7.65
CA TYR A 360 2.29 17.93 7.56
C TYR A 360 0.85 17.41 7.57
N LEU A 361 0.56 16.47 6.70
CA LEU A 361 -0.75 15.82 6.68
C LEU A 361 -0.78 14.66 7.69
N LYS A 362 -1.80 14.65 8.53
CA LYS A 362 -2.14 13.53 9.41
C LYS A 362 -3.45 12.90 8.97
N ILE A 363 -3.43 11.59 8.72
CA ILE A 363 -4.63 10.82 8.42
C ILE A 363 -5.34 10.49 9.73
N ILE A 364 -6.63 10.78 9.79
CA ILE A 364 -7.48 10.47 10.95
C ILE A 364 -8.17 9.12 10.77
N GLY A 365 -8.53 8.77 9.54
CA GLY A 365 -9.20 7.52 9.21
C GLY A 365 -9.98 7.59 7.90
N ARG A 366 -10.76 6.57 7.64
CA ARG A 366 -11.70 6.56 6.51
C ARG A 366 -12.97 7.31 6.90
N THR A 367 -13.44 8.23 6.06
CA THR A 367 -14.68 8.99 6.30
C THR A 367 -15.86 8.05 6.58
N LYS A 368 -15.93 6.93 5.86
CA LYS A 368 -16.99 5.91 6.02
C LYS A 368 -16.77 4.95 7.20
N GLU A 369 -15.60 4.96 7.81
CA GLU A 369 -15.24 4.14 8.97
C GLU A 369 -15.28 4.93 10.27
N LEU A 370 -15.44 6.26 10.20
CA LEU A 370 -15.64 7.08 11.40
C LEU A 370 -16.89 6.59 12.13
N ILE A 371 -16.79 6.52 13.44
CA ILE A 371 -17.90 6.14 14.32
C ILE A 371 -18.65 7.43 14.67
N ILE A 372 -19.93 7.51 14.38
CA ILE A 372 -20.74 8.70 14.60
C ILE A 372 -21.47 8.59 15.93
N VAL A 373 -20.83 9.05 16.99
CA VAL A 373 -21.37 8.97 18.37
C VAL A 373 -22.06 10.28 18.73
N GLY A 374 -23.39 10.30 18.71
CA GLY A 374 -24.15 11.50 19.07
C GLY A 374 -23.80 12.72 18.23
N GLY A 375 -23.51 12.54 16.93
CA GLY A 375 -23.07 13.60 16.01
C GLY A 375 -21.58 13.95 16.08
N VAL A 376 -20.80 13.28 16.93
CA VAL A 376 -19.34 13.47 17.02
C VAL A 376 -18.64 12.38 16.21
N ASN A 377 -17.77 12.79 15.29
CA ASN A 377 -16.91 11.88 14.53
C ASN A 377 -15.77 11.34 15.40
N VAL A 378 -15.77 10.04 15.66
CA VAL A 378 -14.75 9.34 16.44
C VAL A 378 -13.90 8.48 15.50
N SER A 379 -12.58 8.70 15.50
CA SER A 379 -11.65 7.89 14.72
C SER A 379 -11.43 6.53 15.39
N PRO A 380 -11.69 5.42 14.68
CA PRO A 380 -11.31 4.09 15.20
C PRO A 380 -9.83 3.98 15.53
N ALA A 381 -8.96 4.56 14.72
CA ALA A 381 -7.51 4.52 14.93
C ALA A 381 -7.09 5.28 16.20
N GLU A 382 -7.74 6.41 16.53
CA GLU A 382 -7.51 7.15 17.78
C GLU A 382 -7.88 6.28 18.99
N VAL A 383 -9.01 5.60 18.93
CA VAL A 383 -9.44 4.69 20.00
C VAL A 383 -8.48 3.52 20.13
N GLU A 384 -8.17 2.87 19.01
CA GLU A 384 -7.25 1.71 18.96
C GLU A 384 -5.88 2.05 19.56
N SER A 385 -5.32 3.22 19.25
CA SER A 385 -4.00 3.63 19.72
C SER A 385 -3.90 3.73 21.26
N ILE A 386 -4.97 4.15 21.91
CA ILE A 386 -5.01 4.27 23.38
C ILE A 386 -4.99 2.90 24.06
N TYR A 387 -5.68 1.92 23.48
CA TYR A 387 -5.83 0.61 24.12
C TYR A 387 -4.80 -0.42 23.63
N ALA A 388 -4.14 -0.20 22.48
CA ALA A 388 -3.11 -1.10 21.97
C ALA A 388 -1.89 -1.27 22.90
N GLU A 389 -1.65 -0.29 23.78
CA GLU A 389 -0.56 -0.33 24.75
C GLU A 389 -0.87 -1.13 26.03
N ILE A 390 -2.06 -1.70 26.15
CA ILE A 390 -2.39 -2.55 27.30
C ILE A 390 -1.63 -3.89 27.17
N PRO A 391 -0.84 -4.27 28.19
CA PRO A 391 -0.12 -5.55 28.17
C PRO A 391 -1.06 -6.73 27.95
N GLY A 392 -0.66 -7.65 27.06
CA GLY A 392 -1.44 -8.84 26.72
C GLY A 392 -2.48 -8.63 25.61
N ILE A 393 -2.64 -7.43 25.07
CA ILE A 393 -3.39 -7.21 23.85
C ILE A 393 -2.48 -7.48 22.64
N ARG A 394 -2.82 -8.51 21.85
CA ARG A 394 -2.12 -8.89 20.63
C ARG A 394 -2.66 -8.12 19.42
N GLU A 395 -3.99 -8.02 19.32
CA GLU A 395 -4.67 -7.31 18.24
C GLU A 395 -5.87 -6.52 18.79
N ILE A 396 -6.14 -5.38 18.18
CA ILE A 396 -7.25 -4.52 18.56
C ILE A 396 -7.91 -3.91 17.33
N GLY A 397 -9.24 -3.74 17.38
CA GLY A 397 -10.00 -3.10 16.32
C GLY A 397 -11.26 -2.43 16.86
N ALA A 398 -11.45 -1.17 16.50
CA ALA A 398 -12.64 -0.40 16.86
C ALA A 398 -13.61 -0.25 15.67
N CYS A 399 -14.89 -0.26 15.96
CA CYS A 399 -15.94 0.02 14.97
C CYS A 399 -17.18 0.64 15.63
N GLY A 400 -18.05 1.24 14.82
CA GLY A 400 -19.35 1.71 15.29
C GLY A 400 -20.31 0.52 15.50
N VAL A 401 -20.94 0.51 16.66
CA VAL A 401 -22.03 -0.41 17.01
C VAL A 401 -23.31 0.43 17.12
N ALA A 402 -24.38 0.00 16.48
CA ALA A 402 -25.65 0.74 16.48
C ALA A 402 -26.16 0.96 17.90
N ASP A 403 -26.60 2.17 18.20
CA ASP A 403 -27.16 2.59 19.48
C ASP A 403 -28.42 3.43 19.25
N ALA A 404 -29.44 3.20 20.07
CA ALA A 404 -30.75 3.83 19.89
C ALA A 404 -30.73 5.35 20.15
N ASP A 405 -29.89 5.82 21.07
CA ASP A 405 -29.85 7.22 21.50
C ASP A 405 -28.78 8.03 20.78
N LEU A 406 -27.60 7.41 20.49
CA LEU A 406 -26.43 8.08 19.96
C LEU A 406 -26.13 7.75 18.49
N SER A 407 -27.05 7.02 17.81
CA SER A 407 -26.85 6.47 16.48
C SER A 407 -25.82 5.35 16.44
N GLU A 408 -24.60 5.60 16.88
CA GLU A 408 -23.56 4.61 17.09
C GLU A 408 -22.83 4.86 18.42
N VAL A 409 -22.22 3.80 18.95
CA VAL A 409 -21.27 3.85 20.06
C VAL A 409 -20.01 3.07 19.69
N VAL A 410 -18.93 3.34 20.40
CA VAL A 410 -17.66 2.65 20.13
C VAL A 410 -17.74 1.20 20.62
N GLY A 411 -17.53 0.27 19.70
CA GLY A 411 -17.26 -1.16 19.96
C GLY A 411 -15.78 -1.45 19.80
N LEU A 412 -15.21 -2.26 20.69
CA LEU A 412 -13.81 -2.66 20.68
C LEU A 412 -13.69 -4.17 20.64
N ALA A 413 -13.10 -4.71 19.58
CA ALA A 413 -12.78 -6.12 19.45
C ALA A 413 -11.30 -6.33 19.80
N VAL A 414 -11.01 -7.28 20.67
CA VAL A 414 -9.68 -7.52 21.25
C VAL A 414 -9.29 -8.99 21.08
N ALA A 415 -8.08 -9.23 20.57
CA ALA A 415 -7.43 -10.53 20.62
C ALA A 415 -6.25 -10.45 21.60
N THR A 416 -6.19 -11.37 22.56
CA THR A 416 -5.19 -11.38 23.62
C THR A 416 -4.14 -12.46 23.41
N ASP A 417 -2.99 -12.31 24.03
CA ASP A 417 -2.03 -13.38 24.26
C ASP A 417 -2.56 -14.32 25.35
N GLY A 418 -2.34 -15.62 25.19
CA GLY A 418 -2.94 -16.66 26.05
C GLY A 418 -2.60 -16.58 27.56
N ASP A 419 -1.66 -15.73 27.95
CA ASP A 419 -1.16 -15.59 29.33
C ASP A 419 -1.95 -14.54 30.14
N VAL A 420 -2.90 -13.81 29.52
CA VAL A 420 -3.67 -12.75 30.18
C VAL A 420 -5.15 -13.07 30.21
N THR A 421 -5.80 -12.90 31.36
CA THR A 421 -7.25 -13.14 31.48
C THR A 421 -8.05 -11.99 30.86
N GLU A 422 -9.18 -12.30 30.21
CA GLU A 422 -10.11 -11.29 29.67
C GLU A 422 -10.55 -10.27 30.75
N ALA A 423 -10.72 -10.72 31.99
CA ALA A 423 -11.11 -9.85 33.11
C ALA A 423 -10.04 -8.78 33.40
N ALA A 424 -8.75 -9.17 33.38
CA ALA A 424 -7.65 -8.23 33.58
C ALA A 424 -7.58 -7.19 32.45
N VAL A 425 -7.76 -7.63 31.20
CA VAL A 425 -7.77 -6.72 30.02
C VAL A 425 -8.98 -5.79 30.08
N ARG A 426 -10.17 -6.26 30.45
CA ARG A 426 -11.36 -5.40 30.65
C ARG A 426 -11.13 -4.34 31.71
N ALA A 427 -10.54 -4.70 32.83
CA ALA A 427 -10.22 -3.74 33.89
C ALA A 427 -9.25 -2.63 33.39
N ALA A 428 -8.20 -3.05 32.66
CA ALA A 428 -7.25 -2.10 32.08
C ALA A 428 -7.90 -1.20 30.99
N ILE A 429 -8.85 -1.71 30.20
CA ILE A 429 -9.61 -0.91 29.24
C ILE A 429 -10.44 0.16 29.96
N VAL A 430 -11.14 -0.20 31.05
CA VAL A 430 -11.92 0.75 31.85
C VAL A 430 -10.99 1.82 32.44
N GLU A 431 -9.87 1.44 33.03
CA GLU A 431 -8.89 2.37 33.60
C GLU A 431 -8.34 3.33 32.56
N ARG A 432 -7.86 2.83 31.41
CA ARG A 432 -7.36 3.69 30.33
C ARG A 432 -8.44 4.54 29.65
N GLY A 433 -9.68 4.20 29.82
CA GLY A 433 -10.80 4.99 29.31
C GLY A 433 -10.78 6.45 29.79
N CYS A 434 -10.12 6.77 30.93
CA CYS A 434 -9.95 8.14 31.39
C CYS A 434 -9.14 9.03 30.42
N LEU A 435 -8.33 8.43 29.54
CA LEU A 435 -7.56 9.16 28.52
C LEU A 435 -8.41 9.63 27.34
N LEU A 436 -9.65 9.18 27.24
CA LEU A 436 -10.59 9.55 26.18
C LEU A 436 -11.80 10.29 26.76
N SER A 437 -12.36 11.21 25.97
CA SER A 437 -13.65 11.83 26.31
C SER A 437 -14.76 10.76 26.35
N GLY A 438 -15.82 10.98 27.11
CA GLY A 438 -16.86 9.98 27.36
C GLY A 438 -17.47 9.34 26.11
N LEU A 439 -17.66 10.12 25.05
CA LEU A 439 -18.22 9.64 23.78
C LEU A 439 -17.24 8.75 22.97
N LYS A 440 -15.95 8.87 23.21
CA LYS A 440 -14.92 8.06 22.53
C LYS A 440 -14.60 6.75 23.27
N ARG A 441 -15.13 6.58 24.47
CA ARG A 441 -14.89 5.35 25.26
C ARG A 441 -15.71 4.20 24.70
N PRO A 442 -15.12 2.98 24.62
CA PRO A 442 -15.85 1.80 24.21
C PRO A 442 -17.02 1.51 25.17
N ARG A 443 -18.22 1.33 24.61
CA ARG A 443 -19.38 0.82 25.35
C ARG A 443 -19.52 -0.68 25.22
N HIS A 444 -18.97 -1.27 24.16
CA HIS A 444 -18.96 -2.70 23.94
C HIS A 444 -17.54 -3.19 23.77
N VAL A 445 -17.18 -4.27 24.47
CA VAL A 445 -15.88 -4.94 24.30
C VAL A 445 -16.12 -6.42 24.10
N ILE A 446 -15.60 -6.97 23.01
CA ILE A 446 -15.62 -8.40 22.72
C ILE A 446 -14.20 -8.95 22.63
N PHE A 447 -14.06 -10.24 23.00
CA PHE A 447 -12.82 -10.97 22.82
C PHE A 447 -12.97 -11.96 21.68
N VAL A 448 -11.98 -12.00 20.80
CA VAL A 448 -11.96 -12.83 19.60
C VAL A 448 -10.61 -13.54 19.48
N ALA A 449 -10.59 -14.69 18.82
CA ALA A 449 -9.34 -15.41 18.58
C ALA A 449 -8.37 -14.64 17.67
N SER A 450 -8.91 -13.92 16.66
CA SER A 450 -8.17 -13.06 15.74
C SER A 450 -9.11 -12.05 15.10
N LEU A 451 -8.57 -10.91 14.65
CA LEU A 451 -9.33 -9.90 13.92
C LEU A 451 -9.44 -10.24 12.43
N PRO A 452 -10.57 -9.93 11.76
CA PRO A 452 -10.71 -10.14 10.33
C PRO A 452 -9.79 -9.21 9.54
N ARG A 453 -8.94 -9.80 8.69
CA ARG A 453 -7.97 -9.08 7.87
C ARG A 453 -8.10 -9.48 6.40
N ASN A 454 -7.82 -8.56 5.51
CA ASN A 454 -7.70 -8.87 4.09
C ASN A 454 -6.33 -9.53 3.78
N ALA A 455 -6.14 -9.94 2.52
CA ALA A 455 -4.91 -10.58 2.05
C ALA A 455 -3.62 -9.75 2.26
N LEU A 456 -3.75 -8.43 2.51
CA LEU A 456 -2.65 -7.53 2.83
C LEU A 456 -2.41 -7.37 4.34
N GLY A 457 -3.16 -8.09 5.17
CA GLY A 457 -3.10 -7.94 6.61
C GLY A 457 -3.85 -6.71 7.16
N LYS A 458 -4.57 -5.96 6.32
CA LYS A 458 -5.35 -4.79 6.75
C LYS A 458 -6.65 -5.22 7.41
N LEU A 459 -6.97 -4.59 8.55
CA LEU A 459 -8.19 -4.83 9.30
C LEU A 459 -9.45 -4.52 8.46
N GLN A 460 -10.38 -5.45 8.43
CA GLN A 460 -11.67 -5.31 7.77
C GLN A 460 -12.75 -4.88 8.79
N ARG A 461 -12.84 -3.58 9.09
CA ARG A 461 -13.76 -3.04 10.13
C ARG A 461 -15.21 -3.37 9.86
N ALA A 462 -15.64 -3.41 8.61
CA ALA A 462 -17.00 -3.82 8.28
C ALA A 462 -17.35 -5.24 8.75
N ALA A 463 -16.36 -6.13 8.82
CA ALA A 463 -16.52 -7.50 9.34
C ALA A 463 -16.48 -7.58 10.87
N LEU A 464 -16.09 -6.51 11.58
CA LEU A 464 -16.18 -6.45 13.04
C LEU A 464 -17.61 -6.22 13.51
N ARG A 465 -18.36 -5.32 12.85
CA ARG A 465 -19.71 -4.90 13.26
C ARG A 465 -20.64 -6.08 13.57
N PRO A 466 -20.75 -7.13 12.74
CA PRO A 466 -21.63 -8.28 13.01
C PRO A 466 -21.22 -9.12 14.23
N LEU A 467 -19.99 -8.96 14.74
CA LEU A 467 -19.53 -9.71 15.92
C LEU A 467 -20.11 -9.13 17.22
N PHE A 468 -20.58 -7.89 17.21
CA PHE A 468 -21.18 -7.25 18.36
C PHE A 468 -22.67 -7.57 18.43
N THR A 469 -23.01 -8.49 19.34
CA THR A 469 -24.41 -8.84 19.65
C THR A 469 -24.87 -8.07 20.89
N PRO A 470 -26.20 -7.89 21.13
CA PRO A 470 -26.72 -7.13 22.27
C PRO A 470 -26.24 -7.55 23.67
N SER A 471 -25.65 -8.76 23.79
CA SER A 471 -25.15 -9.31 25.06
C SER A 471 -23.76 -8.83 25.48
N HIS A 472 -23.09 -7.97 24.72
CA HIS A 472 -21.67 -7.58 24.94
C HIS A 472 -21.47 -6.18 25.54
N SER A 473 -22.50 -5.57 26.15
CA SER A 473 -22.37 -4.27 26.81
C SER A 473 -21.39 -4.32 28.00
N LEU A 474 -20.49 -3.33 28.04
CA LEU A 474 -19.74 -3.01 29.26
C LEU A 474 -20.70 -2.28 30.20
N GLU A 475 -20.93 -2.81 31.39
CA GLU A 475 -21.49 -2.03 32.47
C GLU A 475 -20.45 -0.97 32.86
N THR A 476 -20.58 0.26 32.34
CA THR A 476 -19.83 1.41 32.86
C THR A 476 -20.52 1.87 34.14
N PRO A 477 -19.82 2.01 35.28
CA PRO A 477 -20.36 2.72 36.43
C PRO A 477 -20.73 4.13 35.98
N SER A 478 -21.93 4.53 36.30
CA SER A 478 -22.53 5.89 36.08
C SER A 478 -21.69 7.01 36.70
#